data_cc28c6039f4527d8ce7bf1fadf27e78e
#
_entry.id   cc28c6039f4527d8ce7bf1fadf27e78e
#
_cell.length_a   1.000
_cell.length_b   1.000
_cell.length_c   1.000
_cell.angle_alpha   90.00
_cell.angle_beta   90.00
_cell.angle_gamma   90.00
#
_symmetry.space_group_name_H-M   'P 1'
#
loop_
_entity.id
_entity.type
_entity.pdbx_description
1 polymer ?
#
loop_
_entity_poly.entity_id
_entity_poly.type
_entity_poly.pdbx_seq_one_letter_code
_entity_poly.pdbx_strand_id
1 'polypeptide(L)'
;MERREFLTASLAASALALTNQAQAQSTSGKPREYYELRRYHLQSGPQTKLTDAYVENALIPALNRLGIAPVGAFRLDYGPETPVLYLLLPSTNLETLVTADLLLAKDAAFMKVATPFWSAPAAAPPFQRIESSLHIAFEGWPKVTPPAKEKRIFHMRTYESPTNADHVRKVEMFHNGEFDFFAAAGAHSVFYGDALIGSRLPSLTYMLSFADMDALNKSWDAFRANPGWKKLSSDPRYASEPIVSNVTNLILNPAPYSQI
;
A
#
# COMPACT_ATOMS: atom_id res chain seq x y z
N MET A 1 29.76 60.41 5.05
CA MET A 1 29.51 58.96 4.84
C MET A 1 28.08 58.83 4.34
N GLU A 2 27.98 58.43 3.10
CA GLU A 2 26.74 58.61 2.32
C GLU A 2 25.77 57.46 2.53
N ARG A 3 24.50 57.78 2.69
CA ARG A 3 23.36 56.87 2.84
C ARG A 3 23.21 55.80 1.71
N ARG A 4 24.01 55.90 0.67
CA ARG A 4 23.95 55.02 -0.52
C ARG A 4 24.70 53.69 -0.36
N GLU A 5 25.71 53.64 0.48
CA GLU A 5 26.50 52.42 0.67
C GLU A 5 25.83 51.38 1.59
N PHE A 6 24.87 51.81 2.43
CA PHE A 6 24.18 50.89 3.36
C PHE A 6 23.09 50.05 2.67
N LEU A 7 22.55 50.50 1.53
CA LEU A 7 21.51 49.77 0.82
C LEU A 7 22.04 48.69 -0.14
N THR A 8 23.29 48.79 -0.60
CA THR A 8 23.91 47.79 -1.47
C THR A 8 24.42 46.56 -0.70
N ALA A 9 24.83 46.73 0.56
CA ALA A 9 25.29 45.63 1.40
C ALA A 9 24.12 44.75 1.89
N SER A 10 22.91 45.30 2.06
CA SER A 10 21.74 44.59 2.52
C SER A 10 21.10 43.70 1.45
N LEU A 11 21.24 44.02 0.17
CA LEU A 11 20.69 43.22 -0.94
C LEU A 11 21.56 42.02 -1.31
N ALA A 12 22.88 42.09 -1.09
CA ALA A 12 23.79 40.96 -1.34
C ALA A 12 23.69 39.89 -0.27
N ALA A 13 23.42 40.26 0.99
CA ALA A 13 23.22 39.29 2.09
C ALA A 13 21.88 38.55 1.97
N SER A 14 20.84 39.18 1.42
CA SER A 14 19.52 38.56 1.22
C SER A 14 19.50 37.57 0.04
N ALA A 15 20.32 37.78 -0.99
CA ALA A 15 20.41 36.87 -2.13
C ALA A 15 21.18 35.58 -1.79
N LEU A 16 22.15 35.60 -0.88
CA LEU A 16 22.90 34.44 -0.41
C LEU A 16 22.10 33.57 0.59
N ALA A 17 21.15 34.16 1.32
CA ALA A 17 20.27 33.43 2.23
C ALA A 17 19.15 32.68 1.49
N LEU A 18 18.73 33.14 0.30
CA LEU A 18 17.67 32.50 -0.48
C LEU A 18 18.18 31.34 -1.34
N THR A 19 19.48 31.23 -1.62
CA THR A 19 20.07 30.12 -2.37
C THR A 19 20.36 28.88 -1.49
N ASN A 20 20.39 29.04 -0.16
CA ASN A 20 20.63 27.92 0.77
C ASN A 20 19.35 27.22 1.28
N GLN A 21 18.16 27.71 0.94
CA GLN A 21 16.90 27.06 1.35
C GLN A 21 16.29 26.12 0.31
N ALA A 22 16.87 26.02 -0.88
CA ALA A 22 16.38 25.12 -1.94
C ALA A 22 17.11 23.77 -2.02
N GLN A 23 18.02 23.47 -1.12
CA GLN A 23 18.47 22.09 -0.88
C GLN A 23 17.54 21.45 0.16
N ALA A 24 16.29 21.21 -0.25
CA ALA A 24 15.50 20.17 0.40
C ALA A 24 16.37 18.90 0.40
N GLN A 25 16.69 18.42 1.58
CA GLN A 25 17.43 17.19 1.82
C GLN A 25 16.86 16.10 0.91
N SER A 26 17.56 15.79 -0.18
CA SER A 26 17.42 14.52 -0.83
C SER A 26 17.92 13.50 0.20
N THR A 27 17.00 12.93 0.97
CA THR A 27 17.28 11.73 1.74
C THR A 27 17.78 10.69 0.74
N SER A 28 19.05 10.34 0.81
CA SER A 28 19.73 9.37 -0.03
C SER A 28 19.24 7.93 0.26
N GLY A 29 17.94 7.75 0.40
CA GLY A 29 17.28 6.46 0.50
C GLY A 29 17.08 5.86 -0.90
N LYS A 30 17.17 4.54 -1.01
CA LYS A 30 16.76 3.85 -2.25
C LYS A 30 15.33 4.30 -2.61
N PRO A 31 15.01 4.51 -3.90
CA PRO A 31 13.67 4.88 -4.30
C PRO A 31 12.67 3.83 -3.79
N ARG A 32 11.65 4.29 -3.08
CA ARG A 32 10.59 3.46 -2.51
C ARG A 32 9.33 3.60 -3.35
N GLU A 33 8.58 2.52 -3.46
CA GLU A 33 7.25 2.55 -4.05
C GLU A 33 6.25 3.21 -3.10
N TYR A 34 5.24 3.83 -3.68
CA TYR A 34 3.98 4.19 -3.06
C TYR A 34 2.95 3.13 -3.42
N TYR A 35 2.00 2.87 -2.54
CA TYR A 35 0.93 1.91 -2.76
C TYR A 35 -0.41 2.58 -2.56
N GLU A 36 -1.28 2.51 -3.56
CA GLU A 36 -2.69 2.71 -3.34
C GLU A 36 -3.33 1.34 -3.05
N LEU A 37 -3.98 1.23 -1.88
CA LEU A 37 -4.89 0.13 -1.57
C LEU A 37 -6.30 0.60 -1.84
N ARG A 38 -6.88 0.15 -2.96
CA ARG A 38 -8.23 0.50 -3.42
C ARG A 38 -9.18 -0.65 -3.12
N ARG A 39 -10.37 -0.35 -2.60
CA ARG A 39 -11.43 -1.32 -2.30
C ARG A 39 -12.68 -0.99 -3.08
N TYR A 40 -13.19 -1.96 -3.83
CA TYR A 40 -14.50 -1.90 -4.45
C TYR A 40 -15.48 -2.71 -3.61
N HIS A 41 -16.45 -2.04 -2.99
CA HIS A 41 -17.56 -2.68 -2.30
C HIS A 41 -18.66 -2.97 -3.31
N LEU A 42 -19.04 -4.23 -3.42
CA LEU A 42 -19.88 -4.73 -4.50
C LEU A 42 -21.14 -5.40 -3.93
N GLN A 43 -22.16 -5.50 -4.79
CA GLN A 43 -23.21 -6.50 -4.65
C GLN A 43 -22.85 -7.73 -5.47
N SER A 44 -23.31 -8.91 -5.04
CA SER A 44 -23.13 -10.15 -5.79
C SER A 44 -23.82 -10.08 -7.15
N GLY A 45 -23.34 -10.88 -8.10
CA GLY A 45 -23.93 -11.03 -9.42
C GLY A 45 -23.47 -9.95 -10.41
N PRO A 46 -24.37 -9.06 -10.92
CA PRO A 46 -24.03 -8.15 -12.03
C PRO A 46 -22.87 -7.20 -11.73
N GLN A 47 -22.82 -6.61 -10.53
CA GLN A 47 -21.72 -5.70 -10.14
C GLN A 47 -20.37 -6.41 -10.12
N THR A 48 -20.30 -7.61 -9.52
CA THR A 48 -19.06 -8.39 -9.50
C THR A 48 -18.55 -8.68 -10.91
N LYS A 49 -19.43 -9.15 -11.80
CA LYS A 49 -19.06 -9.46 -13.18
C LYS A 49 -18.59 -8.22 -13.95
N LEU A 50 -19.31 -7.10 -13.80
CA LEU A 50 -18.96 -5.85 -14.47
C LEU A 50 -17.62 -5.30 -13.98
N THR A 51 -17.39 -5.33 -12.66
CA THR A 51 -16.14 -4.87 -12.05
C THR A 51 -14.96 -5.75 -12.46
N ASP A 52 -15.14 -7.08 -12.50
CA ASP A 52 -14.09 -7.98 -12.97
C ASP A 52 -13.70 -7.69 -14.42
N ALA A 53 -14.69 -7.61 -15.31
CA ALA A 53 -14.46 -7.31 -16.72
C ALA A 53 -13.76 -5.95 -16.92
N TYR A 54 -14.14 -4.95 -16.12
CA TYR A 54 -13.51 -3.63 -16.12
C TYR A 54 -12.05 -3.70 -15.65
N VAL A 55 -11.79 -4.33 -14.50
CA VAL A 55 -10.45 -4.40 -13.94
C VAL A 55 -9.52 -5.19 -14.84
N GLU A 56 -9.95 -6.35 -15.34
CA GLU A 56 -9.17 -7.23 -16.21
C GLU A 56 -8.87 -6.60 -17.56
N ASN A 57 -9.90 -6.07 -18.25
CA ASN A 57 -9.78 -5.74 -19.66
C ASN A 57 -9.50 -4.25 -19.93
N ALA A 58 -9.79 -3.36 -18.96
CA ALA A 58 -9.57 -1.93 -19.10
C ALA A 58 -8.54 -1.38 -18.10
N LEU A 59 -8.79 -1.55 -16.80
CA LEU A 59 -8.02 -0.85 -15.76
C LEU A 59 -6.57 -1.33 -15.68
N ILE A 60 -6.31 -2.63 -15.51
CA ILE A 60 -4.95 -3.18 -15.40
C ILE A 60 -4.10 -2.85 -16.64
N PRO A 61 -4.56 -3.10 -17.88
CA PRO A 61 -3.79 -2.72 -19.05
C PRO A 61 -3.47 -1.22 -19.15
N ALA A 62 -4.39 -0.37 -18.70
CA ALA A 62 -4.20 1.07 -18.73
C ALA A 62 -3.24 1.55 -17.63
N LEU A 63 -3.37 1.03 -16.41
CA LEU A 63 -2.44 1.32 -15.30
C LEU A 63 -1.01 0.88 -15.65
N ASN A 64 -0.84 -0.28 -16.29
CA ASN A 64 0.48 -0.74 -16.73
C ASN A 64 1.11 0.22 -17.75
N ARG A 65 0.32 0.82 -18.65
CA ARG A 65 0.82 1.88 -19.56
C ARG A 65 1.27 3.15 -18.82
N LEU A 66 0.71 3.43 -17.67
CA LEU A 66 1.13 4.54 -16.79
C LEU A 66 2.33 4.17 -15.89
N GLY A 67 2.86 2.95 -16.00
CA GLY A 67 3.96 2.47 -15.15
C GLY A 67 3.52 2.04 -13.75
N ILE A 68 2.21 1.83 -13.53
CA ILE A 68 1.64 1.28 -12.29
C ILE A 68 1.52 -0.22 -12.48
N ALA A 69 2.53 -0.96 -12.01
CA ALA A 69 2.66 -2.41 -12.18
C ALA A 69 3.68 -3.00 -11.18
N PRO A 70 3.51 -4.29 -10.75
CA PRO A 70 2.39 -5.18 -11.04
C PRO A 70 1.14 -4.85 -10.23
N VAL A 71 -0.03 -4.89 -10.82
CA VAL A 71 -1.30 -4.66 -10.14
C VAL A 71 -1.78 -5.93 -9.46
N GLY A 72 -1.93 -5.89 -8.14
CA GLY A 72 -2.58 -6.94 -7.36
C GLY A 72 -4.09 -6.78 -7.37
N ALA A 73 -4.82 -7.87 -7.60
CA ALA A 73 -6.27 -7.91 -7.50
C ALA A 73 -6.68 -9.11 -6.64
N PHE A 74 -7.40 -8.86 -5.56
CA PHE A 74 -7.69 -9.87 -4.54
C PHE A 74 -9.14 -9.81 -4.09
N ARG A 75 -9.76 -10.96 -3.85
CA ARG A 75 -11.13 -11.07 -3.35
C ARG A 75 -11.14 -11.40 -1.87
N LEU A 76 -12.00 -10.72 -1.14
CA LEU A 76 -12.41 -11.12 0.20
C LEU A 76 -13.67 -11.99 0.07
N ASP A 77 -13.52 -13.28 0.26
CA ASP A 77 -14.65 -14.21 0.14
C ASP A 77 -15.44 -14.35 1.44
N TYR A 78 -14.75 -14.22 2.58
CA TYR A 78 -15.32 -14.30 3.92
C TYR A 78 -14.90 -13.10 4.76
N GLY A 79 -15.86 -12.39 5.30
CA GLY A 79 -15.60 -11.23 6.15
C GLY A 79 -16.75 -10.23 6.12
N PRO A 80 -16.59 -9.07 6.78
CA PRO A 80 -17.59 -8.02 6.72
C PRO A 80 -17.67 -7.42 5.31
N GLU A 81 -18.89 -7.08 4.88
CA GLU A 81 -19.15 -6.36 3.62
C GLU A 81 -18.69 -7.11 2.35
N THR A 82 -18.84 -8.43 2.30
CA THR A 82 -18.55 -9.20 1.09
C THR A 82 -19.70 -9.14 0.08
N PRO A 83 -19.40 -9.16 -1.24
CA PRO A 83 -18.08 -9.28 -1.84
C PRO A 83 -17.33 -7.94 -1.92
N VAL A 84 -16.02 -7.99 -1.66
CA VAL A 84 -15.10 -6.85 -1.82
C VAL A 84 -13.92 -7.27 -2.70
N LEU A 85 -13.58 -6.41 -3.67
CA LEU A 85 -12.38 -6.55 -4.47
C LEU A 85 -11.34 -5.53 -3.98
N TYR A 86 -10.16 -6.01 -3.60
CA TYR A 86 -9.01 -5.21 -3.22
C TYR A 86 -8.05 -5.09 -4.40
N LEU A 87 -7.56 -3.88 -4.67
CA LEU A 87 -6.47 -3.65 -5.60
C LEU A 87 -5.25 -3.11 -4.83
N LEU A 88 -4.07 -3.63 -5.14
CA LEU A 88 -2.77 -3.09 -4.74
C LEU A 88 -2.13 -2.49 -5.98
N LEU A 89 -1.96 -1.18 -5.99
CA LEU A 89 -1.43 -0.38 -7.10
C LEU A 89 -0.07 0.20 -6.69
N PRO A 90 1.06 -0.40 -7.10
CA PRO A 90 2.39 0.12 -6.78
C PRO A 90 2.88 1.11 -7.83
N SER A 91 3.57 2.16 -7.40
CA SER A 91 4.26 3.10 -8.30
C SER A 91 5.41 3.80 -7.59
N THR A 92 6.50 4.06 -8.29
CA THR A 92 7.56 4.96 -7.82
C THR A 92 7.23 6.43 -8.07
N ASN A 93 6.19 6.73 -8.87
CA ASN A 93 5.73 8.08 -9.15
C ASN A 93 4.41 8.35 -8.42
N LEU A 94 4.49 9.12 -7.33
CA LEU A 94 3.33 9.46 -6.50
C LEU A 94 2.26 10.24 -7.29
N GLU A 95 2.67 11.23 -8.08
CA GLU A 95 1.73 12.06 -8.84
C GLU A 95 0.94 11.23 -9.84
N THR A 96 1.61 10.37 -10.61
CA THR A 96 0.96 9.44 -11.53
C THR A 96 -0.02 8.52 -10.79
N LEU A 97 0.36 8.00 -9.63
CA LEU A 97 -0.48 7.11 -8.85
C LEU A 97 -1.77 7.78 -8.39
N VAL A 98 -1.66 8.94 -7.75
CA VAL A 98 -2.84 9.64 -7.17
C VAL A 98 -3.71 10.34 -8.22
N THR A 99 -3.19 10.57 -9.43
CA THR A 99 -3.93 11.18 -10.53
C THR A 99 -4.32 10.17 -11.62
N ALA A 100 -4.10 8.88 -11.40
CA ALA A 100 -4.30 7.82 -12.40
C ALA A 100 -5.69 7.91 -13.06
N ASP A 101 -6.76 8.00 -12.27
CA ASP A 101 -8.12 8.07 -12.80
C ASP A 101 -8.37 9.33 -13.67
N LEU A 102 -7.72 10.47 -13.33
CA LEU A 102 -7.77 11.70 -14.14
C LEU A 102 -7.02 11.56 -15.47
N LEU A 103 -5.92 10.81 -15.47
CA LEU A 103 -5.16 10.50 -16.68
C LEU A 103 -5.94 9.53 -17.57
N LEU A 104 -6.51 8.48 -16.97
CA LEU A 104 -7.29 7.46 -17.66
C LEU A 104 -8.58 8.04 -18.30
N ALA A 105 -9.23 9.02 -17.66
CA ALA A 105 -10.38 9.70 -18.23
C ALA A 105 -10.09 10.37 -19.57
N LYS A 106 -8.82 10.66 -19.87
CA LYS A 106 -8.36 11.28 -21.13
C LYS A 106 -7.79 10.25 -22.11
N ASP A 107 -7.64 8.99 -21.73
CA ASP A 107 -7.15 7.90 -22.59
C ASP A 107 -8.32 7.32 -23.39
N ALA A 108 -8.40 7.66 -24.68
CA ALA A 108 -9.47 7.17 -25.56
C ALA A 108 -9.48 5.65 -25.72
N ALA A 109 -8.33 4.99 -25.69
CA ALA A 109 -8.23 3.53 -25.76
C ALA A 109 -8.80 2.87 -24.50
N PHE A 110 -8.50 3.43 -23.34
CA PHE A 110 -9.07 2.99 -22.06
C PHE A 110 -10.58 3.22 -22.05
N MET A 111 -11.06 4.43 -22.36
CA MET A 111 -12.47 4.80 -22.31
C MET A 111 -13.33 3.94 -23.24
N LYS A 112 -12.78 3.54 -24.38
CA LYS A 112 -13.49 2.62 -25.33
C LYS A 112 -13.89 1.29 -24.66
N VAL A 113 -13.07 0.77 -23.77
CA VAL A 113 -13.29 -0.51 -23.05
C VAL A 113 -13.99 -0.28 -21.71
N ALA A 114 -13.65 0.81 -21.01
CA ALA A 114 -14.11 1.12 -19.67
C ALA A 114 -15.54 1.68 -19.62
N THR A 115 -16.09 2.21 -20.72
CA THR A 115 -17.41 2.87 -20.78
C THR A 115 -18.55 2.08 -20.10
N PRO A 116 -18.70 0.76 -20.25
CA PRO A 116 -19.76 0.02 -19.55
C PRO A 116 -19.72 0.15 -18.04
N PHE A 117 -18.53 0.29 -17.47
CA PHE A 117 -18.33 0.50 -16.04
C PHE A 117 -18.41 1.99 -15.67
N TRP A 118 -17.66 2.85 -16.38
CA TRP A 118 -17.54 4.28 -16.06
C TRP A 118 -18.82 5.07 -16.27
N SER A 119 -19.62 4.68 -17.25
CA SER A 119 -20.89 5.35 -17.62
C SER A 119 -22.10 4.49 -17.27
N ALA A 120 -21.96 3.56 -16.33
CA ALA A 120 -23.08 2.74 -15.88
C ALA A 120 -24.20 3.63 -15.30
N PRO A 121 -25.48 3.32 -15.60
CA PRO A 121 -26.60 4.14 -15.15
C PRO A 121 -26.77 4.04 -13.64
N ALA A 122 -27.24 5.11 -13.00
CA ALA A 122 -27.50 5.15 -11.56
C ALA A 122 -28.48 4.08 -11.07
N ALA A 123 -29.37 3.59 -11.95
CA ALA A 123 -30.29 2.50 -11.64
C ALA A 123 -29.60 1.10 -11.58
N ALA A 124 -28.39 0.98 -12.14
CA ALA A 124 -27.57 -0.24 -12.13
C ALA A 124 -26.10 0.15 -11.92
N PRO A 125 -25.74 0.65 -10.74
CA PRO A 125 -24.39 1.16 -10.46
C PRO A 125 -23.38 0.00 -10.50
N PRO A 126 -22.12 0.25 -10.94
CA PRO A 126 -21.13 -0.79 -11.11
C PRO A 126 -20.49 -1.21 -9.76
N PHE A 127 -20.67 -0.43 -8.71
CA PHE A 127 -20.21 -0.68 -7.35
C PHE A 127 -21.11 0.03 -6.35
N GLN A 128 -21.01 -0.31 -5.08
CA GLN A 128 -21.67 0.44 -3.99
C GLN A 128 -20.85 1.67 -3.58
N ARG A 129 -19.54 1.48 -3.37
CA ARG A 129 -18.57 2.55 -3.09
C ARG A 129 -17.17 2.08 -3.42
N ILE A 130 -16.27 3.04 -3.59
CA ILE A 130 -14.83 2.84 -3.69
C ILE A 130 -14.20 3.54 -2.50
N GLU A 131 -13.27 2.85 -1.84
CA GLU A 131 -12.42 3.42 -0.80
C GLU A 131 -10.97 3.25 -1.20
N SER A 132 -10.13 4.22 -0.84
CA SER A 132 -8.72 4.18 -1.14
C SER A 132 -7.90 4.66 0.05
N SER A 133 -6.70 4.11 0.20
CA SER A 133 -5.68 4.57 1.13
C SER A 133 -4.32 4.58 0.46
N LEU A 134 -3.48 5.55 0.84
CA LEU A 134 -2.14 5.74 0.29
C LEU A 134 -1.10 5.35 1.34
N HIS A 135 -0.14 4.54 0.91
CA HIS A 135 0.97 4.08 1.73
C HIS A 135 2.30 4.35 1.04
N ILE A 136 3.38 4.40 1.82
CA ILE A 136 4.75 4.37 1.30
C ILE A 136 5.41 3.06 1.75
N ALA A 137 6.16 2.42 0.86
CA ALA A 137 6.90 1.21 1.16
C ALA A 137 7.86 1.42 2.35
N PHE A 138 8.06 0.41 3.19
CA PHE A 138 9.08 0.45 4.22
C PHE A 138 10.48 0.54 3.60
N GLU A 139 11.43 1.19 4.28
CA GLU A 139 12.81 1.32 3.79
C GLU A 139 13.49 -0.04 3.62
N GLY A 140 13.25 -0.95 4.56
CA GLY A 140 13.77 -2.33 4.50
C GLY A 140 13.07 -3.23 3.47
N TRP A 141 11.92 -2.79 2.93
CA TRP A 141 11.16 -3.51 1.91
C TRP A 141 10.61 -2.53 0.86
N PRO A 142 11.46 -1.96 -0.02
CA PRO A 142 11.14 -0.76 -0.78
C PRO A 142 10.19 -0.95 -1.96
N LYS A 143 9.83 -2.19 -2.29
CA LYS A 143 8.96 -2.51 -3.43
C LYS A 143 8.14 -3.78 -3.21
N VAL A 144 7.07 -3.92 -3.99
CA VAL A 144 6.30 -5.17 -4.06
C VAL A 144 7.18 -6.33 -4.53
N THR A 145 7.03 -7.47 -3.88
CA THR A 145 7.70 -8.74 -4.23
C THR A 145 6.62 -9.79 -4.49
N PRO A 146 6.19 -9.98 -5.75
CA PRO A 146 5.17 -10.97 -6.08
C PRO A 146 5.63 -12.40 -5.74
N PRO A 147 4.76 -13.26 -5.18
CA PRO A 147 5.05 -14.68 -5.04
C PRO A 147 4.99 -15.40 -6.39
N ALA A 148 5.44 -16.66 -6.44
CA ALA A 148 5.22 -17.52 -7.59
C ALA A 148 3.72 -17.66 -7.89
N LYS A 149 3.36 -17.81 -9.19
CA LYS A 149 1.96 -17.88 -9.66
C LYS A 149 1.33 -19.28 -9.49
N GLU A 150 1.65 -19.94 -8.41
CA GLU A 150 1.01 -21.19 -8.01
C GLU A 150 -0.26 -20.91 -7.20
N LYS A 151 -1.00 -21.98 -6.83
CA LYS A 151 -2.12 -21.85 -5.90
C LYS A 151 -1.65 -21.20 -4.60
N ARG A 152 -2.28 -20.10 -4.22
CA ARG A 152 -1.88 -19.30 -3.06
C ARG A 152 -3.05 -18.53 -2.47
N ILE A 153 -2.88 -18.18 -1.20
CA ILE A 153 -3.72 -17.22 -0.48
C ILE A 153 -2.84 -16.08 0.03
N PHE A 154 -3.47 -14.97 0.34
CA PHE A 154 -2.79 -13.80 0.88
C PHE A 154 -3.37 -13.45 2.24
N HIS A 155 -2.49 -13.18 3.19
CA HIS A 155 -2.85 -12.67 4.51
C HIS A 155 -2.47 -11.19 4.57
N MET A 156 -3.45 -10.30 4.43
CA MET A 156 -3.26 -8.88 4.58
C MET A 156 -3.58 -8.46 6.00
N ARG A 157 -2.66 -7.73 6.63
CA ARG A 157 -2.80 -7.27 8.01
C ARG A 157 -2.59 -5.78 8.10
N THR A 158 -3.48 -5.10 8.82
CA THR A 158 -3.33 -3.69 9.17
C THR A 158 -3.21 -3.56 10.68
N TYR A 159 -2.17 -2.85 11.13
CA TYR A 159 -1.95 -2.52 12.54
C TYR A 159 -2.18 -1.03 12.75
N GLU A 160 -3.11 -0.71 13.63
CA GLU A 160 -3.36 0.65 14.11
C GLU A 160 -2.59 0.85 15.41
N SER A 161 -2.01 2.03 15.60
CA SER A 161 -1.28 2.36 16.83
C SER A 161 -1.97 3.47 17.61
N PRO A 162 -1.88 3.46 18.95
CA PRO A 162 -2.55 4.47 19.78
C PRO A 162 -1.94 5.85 19.66
N THR A 163 -0.66 5.96 19.30
CA THR A 163 0.05 7.22 19.06
C THR A 163 1.02 7.12 17.90
N ASN A 164 1.44 8.28 17.35
CA ASN A 164 2.48 8.32 16.32
C ASN A 164 3.82 7.74 16.81
N ALA A 165 4.18 7.94 18.08
CA ALA A 165 5.40 7.40 18.66
C ALA A 165 5.36 5.87 18.73
N ASP A 166 4.22 5.28 19.08
CA ASP A 166 4.03 3.82 19.10
C ASP A 166 4.05 3.23 17.71
N HIS A 167 3.46 3.95 16.74
CA HIS A 167 3.54 3.59 15.33
C HIS A 167 5.00 3.51 14.83
N VAL A 168 5.81 4.54 15.12
CA VAL A 168 7.24 4.54 14.78
C VAL A 168 7.96 3.33 15.38
N ARG A 169 7.68 2.99 16.66
CA ARG A 169 8.25 1.79 17.30
C ARG A 169 7.80 0.50 16.60
N LYS A 170 6.54 0.43 16.18
CA LYS A 170 6.06 -0.76 15.47
C LYS A 170 6.70 -0.92 14.10
N VAL A 171 6.90 0.15 13.35
CA VAL A 171 7.66 0.14 12.08
C VAL A 171 9.13 -0.25 12.32
N GLU A 172 9.77 0.32 13.35
CA GLU A 172 11.14 -0.04 13.76
C GLU A 172 11.29 -1.53 14.08
N MET A 173 10.29 -2.14 14.71
CA MET A 173 10.30 -3.57 15.05
C MET A 173 10.41 -4.46 13.81
N PHE A 174 9.75 -4.10 12.70
CA PHE A 174 9.90 -4.81 11.43
C PHE A 174 11.35 -4.76 10.92
N HIS A 175 11.99 -3.59 10.99
CA HIS A 175 13.38 -3.41 10.54
C HIS A 175 14.41 -4.10 11.48
N ASN A 176 14.04 -4.36 12.73
CA ASN A 176 14.89 -5.04 13.72
C ASN A 176 14.74 -6.57 13.71
N GLY A 177 14.18 -7.15 12.64
CA GLY A 177 14.23 -8.59 12.40
C GLY A 177 12.91 -9.25 11.99
N GLU A 178 11.73 -8.58 12.05
CA GLU A 178 10.45 -9.24 11.72
C GLU A 178 10.45 -9.76 10.27
N PHE A 179 11.09 -9.09 9.31
CA PHE A 179 11.21 -9.57 7.93
C PHE A 179 11.89 -10.93 7.85
N ASP A 180 13.02 -11.07 8.55
CA ASP A 180 13.79 -12.31 8.56
C ASP A 180 13.04 -13.43 9.29
N PHE A 181 12.30 -13.10 10.36
CA PHE A 181 11.51 -14.08 11.09
C PHE A 181 10.33 -14.59 10.26
N PHE A 182 9.68 -13.76 9.46
CA PHE A 182 8.67 -14.19 8.50
C PHE A 182 9.27 -15.12 7.44
N ALA A 183 10.41 -14.75 6.86
CA ALA A 183 11.10 -15.57 5.86
C ALA A 183 11.52 -16.94 6.46
N ALA A 184 12.10 -16.96 7.68
CA ALA A 184 12.48 -18.18 8.38
C ALA A 184 11.28 -19.06 8.74
N ALA A 185 10.11 -18.48 8.92
CA ALA A 185 8.86 -19.20 9.15
C ALA A 185 8.19 -19.72 7.87
N GLY A 186 8.77 -19.47 6.68
CA GLY A 186 8.23 -19.91 5.39
C GLY A 186 7.15 -19.02 4.81
N ALA A 187 6.96 -17.81 5.33
CA ALA A 187 6.06 -16.82 4.75
C ALA A 187 6.75 -16.08 3.59
N HIS A 188 6.06 -15.90 2.47
CA HIS A 188 6.52 -15.01 1.41
C HIS A 188 5.98 -13.60 1.65
N SER A 189 6.90 -12.65 1.88
CA SER A 189 6.56 -11.24 2.08
C SER A 189 6.26 -10.57 0.75
N VAL A 190 5.06 -9.96 0.62
CA VAL A 190 4.62 -9.31 -0.62
C VAL A 190 4.90 -7.82 -0.59
N PHE A 191 4.43 -7.12 0.44
CA PHE A 191 4.71 -5.71 0.66
C PHE A 191 4.55 -5.33 2.13
N TYR A 192 5.16 -4.20 2.50
CA TYR A 192 4.98 -3.51 3.78
C TYR A 192 4.84 -2.02 3.50
N GLY A 193 3.78 -1.42 3.98
CA GLY A 193 3.44 -0.02 3.71
C GLY A 193 3.08 0.74 4.98
N ASP A 194 3.67 1.92 5.12
CA ASP A 194 3.34 2.91 6.12
C ASP A 194 2.22 3.80 5.58
N ALA A 195 1.11 3.91 6.30
CA ALA A 195 -0.06 4.65 5.82
C ALA A 195 0.16 6.15 5.90
N LEU A 196 0.09 6.82 4.76
CA LEU A 196 0.19 8.28 4.63
C LEU A 196 -1.19 8.96 4.66
N ILE A 197 -2.17 8.35 4.00
CA ILE A 197 -3.54 8.83 3.89
C ILE A 197 -4.49 7.65 4.06
N GLY A 198 -5.49 7.78 4.90
CA GLY A 198 -6.49 6.75 5.14
C GLY A 198 -7.38 7.06 6.33
N SER A 199 -8.33 6.19 6.61
CA SER A 199 -9.32 6.37 7.69
C SER A 199 -8.86 5.86 9.05
N ARG A 200 -7.69 5.21 9.14
CA ARG A 200 -7.20 4.51 10.34
C ARG A 200 -5.75 4.86 10.63
N LEU A 201 -5.47 6.14 10.88
CA LEU A 201 -4.12 6.64 11.16
C LEU A 201 -3.88 6.84 12.66
N PRO A 202 -2.66 6.62 13.14
CA PRO A 202 -1.50 6.08 12.42
C PRO A 202 -1.61 4.56 12.27
N SER A 203 -1.24 4.04 11.11
CA SER A 203 -1.31 2.60 10.83
C SER A 203 -0.29 2.16 9.78
N LEU A 204 0.00 0.87 9.77
CA LEU A 204 0.74 0.20 8.71
C LEU A 204 -0.07 -0.96 8.15
N THR A 205 0.18 -1.31 6.90
CA THR A 205 -0.42 -2.51 6.28
C THR A 205 0.66 -3.32 5.60
N TYR A 206 0.59 -4.64 5.74
CA TYR A 206 1.48 -5.57 5.05
C TYR A 206 0.74 -6.79 4.56
N MET A 207 1.37 -7.52 3.64
CA MET A 207 0.79 -8.72 3.05
C MET A 207 1.83 -9.83 2.97
N LEU A 208 1.44 -11.02 3.44
CA LEU A 208 2.18 -12.27 3.30
C LEU A 208 1.41 -13.21 2.37
N SER A 209 2.11 -14.12 1.71
CA SER A 209 1.50 -15.14 0.86
C SER A 209 1.88 -16.54 1.35
N PHE A 210 0.93 -17.48 1.20
CA PHE A 210 1.04 -18.88 1.59
C PHE A 210 0.36 -19.76 0.55
N ALA A 211 0.73 -21.04 0.49
CA ALA A 211 0.08 -21.99 -0.42
C ALA A 211 -1.40 -22.19 -0.09
N ASP A 212 -1.73 -22.26 1.20
CA ASP A 212 -3.08 -22.48 1.75
C ASP A 212 -3.15 -22.11 3.24
N MET A 213 -4.30 -22.35 3.87
CA MET A 213 -4.53 -22.07 5.30
C MET A 213 -3.67 -22.93 6.23
N ASP A 214 -3.34 -24.16 5.84
CA ASP A 214 -2.47 -25.04 6.66
C ASP A 214 -1.03 -24.50 6.66
N ALA A 215 -0.52 -24.09 5.51
CA ALA A 215 0.78 -23.43 5.39
C ALA A 215 0.83 -22.12 6.20
N LEU A 216 -0.23 -21.31 6.14
CA LEU A 216 -0.37 -20.10 6.94
C LEU A 216 -0.29 -20.40 8.44
N ASN A 217 -1.07 -21.38 8.93
CA ASN A 217 -1.10 -21.73 10.35
C ASN A 217 0.27 -22.24 10.83
N LYS A 218 0.89 -23.17 10.08
CA LYS A 218 2.24 -23.69 10.37
C LYS A 218 3.29 -22.56 10.39
N SER A 219 3.21 -21.63 9.45
CA SER A 219 4.12 -20.49 9.41
C SER A 219 3.97 -19.58 10.63
N TRP A 220 2.74 -19.28 11.06
CA TRP A 220 2.51 -18.52 12.28
C TRP A 220 2.97 -19.24 13.54
N ASP A 221 2.84 -20.56 13.61
CA ASP A 221 3.38 -21.35 14.73
C ASP A 221 4.91 -21.27 14.76
N ALA A 222 5.56 -21.45 13.61
CA ALA A 222 7.01 -21.33 13.48
C ALA A 222 7.51 -19.92 13.83
N PHE A 223 6.80 -18.87 13.37
CA PHE A 223 7.11 -17.48 13.71
C PHE A 223 7.05 -17.24 15.22
N ARG A 224 5.96 -17.65 15.88
CA ARG A 224 5.80 -17.51 17.34
C ARG A 224 6.83 -18.32 18.13
N ALA A 225 7.28 -19.45 17.60
CA ALA A 225 8.31 -20.29 18.22
C ALA A 225 9.75 -19.75 18.02
N ASN A 226 9.97 -18.87 17.04
CA ASN A 226 11.29 -18.35 16.69
C ASN A 226 11.97 -17.64 17.89
N PRO A 227 13.19 -18.06 18.31
CA PRO A 227 13.87 -17.45 19.45
C PRO A 227 14.18 -15.95 19.26
N GLY A 228 14.51 -15.54 18.02
CA GLY A 228 14.75 -14.13 17.69
C GLY A 228 13.49 -13.28 17.84
N TRP A 229 12.35 -13.79 17.38
CA TRP A 229 11.05 -13.15 17.60
C TRP A 229 10.71 -13.03 19.08
N LYS A 230 10.88 -14.11 19.86
CA LYS A 230 10.64 -14.09 21.32
C LYS A 230 11.51 -13.04 22.03
N LYS A 231 12.79 -12.93 21.65
CA LYS A 231 13.68 -11.91 22.17
C LYS A 231 13.23 -10.51 21.79
N LEU A 232 12.92 -10.26 20.52
CA LEU A 232 12.49 -8.96 20.03
C LEU A 232 11.15 -8.52 20.67
N SER A 233 10.16 -9.41 20.70
CA SER A 233 8.82 -9.11 21.23
C SER A 233 8.79 -8.98 22.76
N SER A 234 9.82 -9.48 23.47
CA SER A 234 9.96 -9.30 24.93
C SER A 234 10.66 -8.00 25.31
N ASP A 235 11.22 -7.25 24.35
CA ASP A 235 11.76 -5.91 24.62
C ASP A 235 10.59 -4.97 24.99
N PRO A 236 10.64 -4.30 26.17
CA PRO A 236 9.58 -3.41 26.62
C PRO A 236 9.21 -2.29 25.63
N ARG A 237 10.15 -1.91 24.73
CA ARG A 237 9.91 -0.91 23.68
C ARG A 237 8.90 -1.37 22.64
N TYR A 238 8.75 -2.70 22.47
CA TYR A 238 7.95 -3.34 21.41
C TYR A 238 6.80 -4.18 21.94
N ALA A 239 6.46 -4.05 23.23
CA ALA A 239 5.30 -4.76 23.79
C ALA A 239 4.04 -4.43 22.97
N SER A 240 3.34 -5.48 22.52
CA SER A 240 2.24 -5.31 21.57
C SER A 240 1.05 -4.54 22.13
N GLU A 241 0.67 -4.79 23.40
CA GLU A 241 -0.47 -4.13 24.02
C GLU A 241 -0.35 -2.60 24.02
N PRO A 242 0.79 -1.98 24.36
CA PRO A 242 0.91 -0.52 24.33
C PRO A 242 1.11 0.07 22.94
N ILE A 243 1.68 -0.65 21.96
CA ILE A 243 2.02 -0.05 20.65
C ILE A 243 1.08 -0.41 19.50
N VAL A 244 0.14 -1.34 19.69
CA VAL A 244 -0.87 -1.76 18.70
C VAL A 244 -2.24 -1.70 19.33
N SER A 245 -3.08 -0.76 18.91
CA SER A 245 -4.44 -0.57 19.42
C SER A 245 -5.47 -1.46 18.73
N ASN A 246 -5.23 -1.83 17.48
CA ASN A 246 -6.13 -2.70 16.72
C ASN A 246 -5.38 -3.47 15.63
N VAL A 247 -5.87 -4.67 15.31
CA VAL A 247 -5.34 -5.52 14.22
C VAL A 247 -6.49 -5.97 13.34
N THR A 248 -6.44 -5.56 12.07
CA THR A 248 -7.32 -6.14 11.04
C THR A 248 -6.60 -7.26 10.32
N ASN A 249 -7.26 -8.43 10.19
CA ASN A 249 -6.74 -9.60 9.50
C ASN A 249 -7.69 -9.98 8.36
N LEU A 250 -7.18 -10.09 7.15
CA LEU A 250 -7.97 -10.49 5.98
C LEU A 250 -7.26 -11.64 5.25
N ILE A 251 -8.02 -12.69 4.95
CA ILE A 251 -7.57 -13.75 4.04
C ILE A 251 -8.18 -13.46 2.68
N LEU A 252 -7.30 -13.30 1.68
CA LEU A 252 -7.67 -12.88 0.34
C LEU A 252 -7.24 -13.96 -0.67
N ASN A 253 -8.08 -14.16 -1.68
CA ASN A 253 -7.75 -14.99 -2.85
C ASN A 253 -7.41 -14.09 -4.04
N PRO A 254 -6.37 -14.40 -4.84
CA PRO A 254 -6.08 -13.63 -6.03
C PRO A 254 -7.20 -13.80 -7.05
N ALA A 255 -7.60 -12.71 -7.69
CA ALA A 255 -8.44 -12.80 -8.89
C ALA A 255 -7.63 -13.44 -10.03
N PRO A 256 -8.27 -14.13 -10.99
CA PRO A 256 -7.56 -14.81 -12.10
C PRO A 256 -6.65 -13.88 -12.90
N TYR A 257 -7.00 -12.61 -12.97
CA TYR A 257 -6.26 -11.56 -13.69
C TYR A 257 -5.26 -10.79 -12.81
N SER A 258 -5.10 -11.17 -11.53
CA SER A 258 -4.10 -10.55 -10.65
C SER A 258 -2.68 -10.74 -11.18
N GLN A 259 -1.88 -9.68 -11.16
CA GLN A 259 -0.48 -9.73 -11.56
C GLN A 259 0.45 -10.12 -10.40
N ILE A 260 -0.11 -10.16 -9.18
CA ILE A 260 0.57 -10.54 -7.93
C ILE A 260 0.03 -11.87 -7.42
#